data_d9a779aeeace6bc469a70a04ffdad7c4
#
_entry.id   d9a779aeeace6bc469a70a04ffdad7c4
#
_cell.length_a   1.000
_cell.length_b   1.000
_cell.length_c   1.000
_cell.angle_alpha   90.00
_cell.angle_beta   90.00
_cell.angle_gamma   90.00
#
_symmetry.space_group_name_H-M   'P 1'
#
loop_
_entity.id
_entity.type
_entity.pdbx_description
1 polymer ?
#
loop_
_entity_poly.entity_id
_entity_poly.type
_entity_poly.pdbx_seq_one_letter_code
_entity_poly.pdbx_strand_id
1 'polypeptide(L)'
;MVSWRRSGARRKALFERIRIQPTTQSFSYEAQIASAMASQNTTVSDLQAELDEANRVLQASPLGYLKVDEENRLLWCNPKARALLGIGQIDYATPKLLLAIARSYELDQLIDETRTTKAECKKDWTLRSISPDPVNVLEGPVYPLSGYGIPLSQGHVAVFLENRQEAVMLAQQRDRWTSDVAHELKTPLTSIRLVGETLLNRIDPSLTTWADRLLREVNRLSDLVDDMLSLSHLEQNHSQRLEETDLVGILRQAWQSLEPQAKVQDNYLDYQGPDSAIAFVNSGLIHRMIINLLDNALKYSPPGQGIHAHLKPLHRGETPGMALDVFDCGKGFLNKDLPHIFDRFYRSDTSRTRSGDMTNGTGLGLSIVQKIVASHQGSIQAKNHPETGGAWLQVWLPLTSNDSH
;
A
#
# COMPACT_ATOMS: atom_id res chain seq x y z
N MET A 1 -11.70 -16.50 13.60
CA MET A 1 -12.90 -16.22 14.45
C MET A 1 -13.55 -17.44 15.13
N VAL A 2 -13.19 -18.67 14.81
CA VAL A 2 -13.85 -19.89 15.37
C VAL A 2 -13.14 -20.42 16.64
N SER A 3 -11.87 -20.11 16.87
CA SER A 3 -11.12 -20.63 18.03
C SER A 3 -11.37 -19.87 19.35
N TRP A 4 -11.73 -18.59 19.28
CA TRP A 4 -11.96 -17.75 20.46
C TRP A 4 -13.27 -18.10 21.23
N ARG A 5 -14.29 -18.60 20.53
CA ARG A 5 -15.55 -19.03 21.19
C ARG A 5 -15.42 -20.34 21.99
N ARG A 6 -14.45 -21.21 21.64
CA ARG A 6 -14.19 -22.45 22.39
C ARG A 6 -13.47 -22.22 23.71
N SER A 7 -12.62 -21.20 23.82
CA SER A 7 -11.93 -20.79 25.05
C SER A 7 -12.92 -20.24 26.11
N GLY A 8 -13.90 -19.44 25.70
CA GLY A 8 -14.91 -18.89 26.59
C GLY A 8 -15.87 -19.95 27.18
N ALA A 9 -16.24 -20.96 26.38
CA ALA A 9 -17.07 -22.07 26.84
C ALA A 9 -16.35 -22.97 27.85
N ARG A 10 -15.04 -23.22 27.67
CA ARG A 10 -14.20 -23.97 28.62
C ARG A 10 -14.01 -23.21 29.95
N ARG A 11 -13.84 -21.89 29.93
CA ARG A 11 -13.78 -21.04 31.13
C ARG A 11 -15.11 -21.11 31.92
N LYS A 12 -16.24 -21.04 31.26
CA LYS A 12 -17.57 -21.13 31.91
C LYS A 12 -17.80 -22.49 32.52
N ALA A 13 -17.39 -23.56 31.84
CA ALA A 13 -17.47 -24.93 32.39
C ALA A 13 -16.55 -25.15 33.61
N LEU A 14 -15.39 -24.45 33.67
CA LEU A 14 -14.48 -24.49 34.82
C LEU A 14 -15.11 -23.80 36.05
N PHE A 15 -15.79 -22.66 35.89
CA PHE A 15 -16.46 -21.93 36.95
C PHE A 15 -17.72 -22.68 37.47
N GLU A 16 -18.44 -23.43 36.64
CA GLU A 16 -19.59 -24.24 37.05
C GLU A 16 -19.18 -25.52 37.82
N ARG A 17 -17.97 -26.04 37.61
CA ARG A 17 -17.43 -27.20 38.35
C ARG A 17 -17.03 -26.88 39.79
N ILE A 18 -16.87 -25.62 40.18
CA ILE A 18 -16.54 -25.19 41.56
C ILE A 18 -17.81 -25.04 42.42
N ARG A 19 -19.02 -25.18 41.86
CA ARG A 19 -20.26 -25.22 42.64
C ARG A 19 -20.45 -26.60 43.24
N ILE A 20 -20.02 -26.75 44.49
CA ILE A 20 -20.20 -27.93 45.34
C ILE A 20 -21.72 -28.22 45.45
N GLN A 21 -22.23 -29.27 44.80
CA GLN A 21 -23.53 -29.80 45.12
C GLN A 21 -23.43 -30.51 46.46
N PRO A 22 -24.37 -30.29 47.42
CA PRO A 22 -24.38 -31.02 48.70
C PRO A 22 -24.89 -32.44 48.46
N THR A 23 -23.97 -33.38 48.24
CA THR A 23 -24.28 -34.82 48.34
C THR A 23 -24.10 -35.23 49.78
N THR A 24 -25.20 -35.71 50.36
CA THR A 24 -25.38 -36.25 51.71
C THR A 24 -24.52 -37.50 51.93
N GLN A 25 -23.25 -37.31 52.22
CA GLN A 25 -22.40 -38.25 52.96
C GLN A 25 -21.38 -37.43 53.71
N SER A 26 -21.27 -37.61 55.02
CA SER A 26 -20.33 -36.89 55.89
C SER A 26 -18.92 -37.34 55.63
N PHE A 27 -18.31 -36.73 54.59
CA PHE A 27 -16.85 -36.71 54.45
C PHE A 27 -16.28 -35.87 55.58
N SER A 28 -15.26 -36.37 56.26
CA SER A 28 -14.57 -35.61 57.29
C SER A 28 -14.08 -34.30 56.67
N TYR A 29 -14.07 -33.21 57.43
CA TYR A 29 -13.64 -31.88 56.98
C TYR A 29 -12.27 -31.92 56.31
N GLU A 30 -11.40 -32.84 56.77
CA GLU A 30 -10.08 -33.12 56.19
C GLU A 30 -10.15 -33.71 54.76
N ALA A 31 -11.10 -34.59 54.49
CA ALA A 31 -11.28 -35.17 53.16
C ALA A 31 -11.82 -34.14 52.15
N GLN A 32 -12.63 -33.18 52.59
CA GLN A 32 -13.07 -32.05 51.75
C GLN A 32 -11.93 -31.08 51.43
N ILE A 33 -11.09 -30.77 52.41
CA ILE A 33 -9.90 -29.94 52.20
C ILE A 33 -8.89 -30.64 51.29
N ALA A 34 -8.63 -31.90 51.46
CA ALA A 34 -7.74 -32.69 50.61
C ALA A 34 -8.23 -32.76 49.15
N SER A 35 -9.53 -32.93 48.94
CA SER A 35 -10.16 -32.94 47.61
C SER A 35 -10.07 -31.53 46.94
N ALA A 36 -10.33 -30.47 47.72
CA ALA A 36 -10.19 -29.10 47.21
C ALA A 36 -8.73 -28.74 46.85
N MET A 37 -7.76 -29.14 47.68
CA MET A 37 -6.32 -28.95 47.39
C MET A 37 -5.87 -29.77 46.18
N ALA A 38 -6.32 -31.00 46.02
CA ALA A 38 -6.03 -31.83 44.85
C ALA A 38 -6.59 -31.22 43.57
N SER A 39 -7.85 -30.72 43.62
CA SER A 39 -8.46 -30.00 42.49
C SER A 39 -7.74 -28.70 42.15
N GLN A 40 -7.27 -27.96 43.15
CA GLN A 40 -6.51 -26.72 42.94
C GLN A 40 -5.13 -27.02 42.36
N ASN A 41 -4.46 -28.08 42.81
CA ASN A 41 -3.16 -28.48 42.27
C ASN A 41 -3.23 -28.95 40.79
N THR A 42 -4.31 -29.70 40.44
CA THR A 42 -4.54 -30.06 39.02
C THR A 42 -4.79 -28.84 38.15
N THR A 43 -5.59 -27.88 38.61
CA THR A 43 -5.84 -26.63 37.87
C THR A 43 -4.57 -25.79 37.70
N VAL A 44 -3.74 -25.72 38.72
CA VAL A 44 -2.43 -25.01 38.63
C VAL A 44 -1.48 -25.71 37.67
N SER A 45 -1.41 -27.05 37.71
CA SER A 45 -0.62 -27.84 36.76
C SER A 45 -1.08 -27.70 35.32
N ASP A 46 -2.41 -27.69 35.08
CA ASP A 46 -2.96 -27.50 33.75
C ASP A 46 -2.66 -26.10 33.19
N LEU A 47 -2.78 -25.05 34.03
CA LEU A 47 -2.45 -23.68 33.68
C LEU A 47 -0.96 -23.50 33.40
N GLN A 48 -0.10 -24.19 34.16
CA GLN A 48 1.36 -24.17 33.91
C GLN A 48 1.69 -24.84 32.58
N ALA A 49 1.06 -25.97 32.26
CA ALA A 49 1.25 -26.65 30.99
C ALA A 49 0.80 -25.79 29.79
N GLU A 50 -0.35 -25.08 29.91
CA GLU A 50 -0.81 -24.14 28.88
C GLU A 50 0.16 -22.94 28.72
N LEU A 51 0.70 -22.42 29.80
CA LEU A 51 1.71 -21.36 29.77
C LEU A 51 3.01 -21.80 29.11
N ASP A 52 3.48 -23.01 29.44
CA ASP A 52 4.69 -23.58 28.83
C ASP A 52 4.50 -23.87 27.34
N GLU A 53 3.32 -24.27 26.93
CA GLU A 53 2.99 -24.44 25.50
C GLU A 53 2.97 -23.09 24.77
N ALA A 54 2.31 -22.08 25.32
CA ALA A 54 2.28 -20.73 24.76
C ALA A 54 3.69 -20.13 24.65
N ASN A 55 4.53 -20.31 25.68
CA ASN A 55 5.91 -19.85 25.67
C ASN A 55 6.74 -20.57 24.60
N ARG A 56 6.57 -21.88 24.42
CA ARG A 56 7.25 -22.63 23.35
C ARG A 56 6.87 -22.13 21.97
N VAL A 57 5.58 -21.83 21.73
CA VAL A 57 5.10 -21.27 20.46
C VAL A 57 5.75 -19.90 20.21
N LEU A 58 5.77 -19.01 21.20
CA LEU A 58 6.38 -17.71 21.08
C LEU A 58 7.90 -17.78 20.85
N GLN A 59 8.59 -18.71 21.53
CA GLN A 59 10.03 -18.92 21.34
C GLN A 59 10.39 -19.45 19.95
N ALA A 60 9.56 -20.34 19.38
CA ALA A 60 9.75 -20.92 18.06
C ALA A 60 9.17 -20.05 16.92
N SER A 61 8.51 -18.92 17.24
CA SER A 61 7.88 -18.06 16.25
C SER A 61 8.90 -17.51 15.24
N PRO A 62 8.58 -17.51 13.94
CA PRO A 62 9.38 -16.85 12.90
C PRO A 62 9.38 -15.32 13.01
N LEU A 63 8.40 -14.77 13.75
CA LEU A 63 8.33 -13.34 14.06
C LEU A 63 9.14 -13.04 15.33
N GLY A 64 9.81 -11.89 15.36
CA GLY A 64 10.34 -11.34 16.60
C GLY A 64 9.18 -11.01 17.54
N TYR A 65 9.28 -11.38 18.81
CA TYR A 65 8.32 -11.00 19.84
C TYR A 65 9.05 -10.40 21.01
N LEU A 66 8.55 -9.28 21.52
CA LEU A 66 9.03 -8.68 22.76
C LEU A 66 7.84 -8.11 23.58
N LYS A 67 8.06 -8.01 24.88
CA LYS A 67 7.12 -7.43 25.83
C LYS A 67 7.85 -6.41 26.67
N VAL A 68 7.24 -5.22 26.85
CA VAL A 68 7.73 -4.14 27.67
C VAL A 68 6.74 -3.77 28.78
N ASP A 69 7.26 -3.17 29.86
CA ASP A 69 6.45 -2.61 30.95
C ASP A 69 5.97 -1.17 30.63
N GLU A 70 5.37 -0.52 31.61
CA GLU A 70 4.85 0.84 31.52
C GLU A 70 5.93 1.91 31.30
N GLU A 71 7.20 1.60 31.59
CA GLU A 71 8.36 2.49 31.43
C GLU A 71 9.23 2.13 30.22
N ASN A 72 8.74 1.32 29.27
CA ASN A 72 9.46 0.81 28.10
C ASN A 72 10.69 -0.05 28.46
N ARG A 73 10.71 -0.70 29.62
CA ARG A 73 11.75 -1.67 29.95
C ARG A 73 11.40 -3.03 29.37
N LEU A 74 12.39 -3.69 28.81
CA LEU A 74 12.23 -5.01 28.23
C LEU A 74 12.01 -6.07 29.32
N LEU A 75 10.80 -6.66 29.35
CA LEU A 75 10.44 -7.73 30.27
C LEU A 75 10.80 -9.11 29.69
N TRP A 76 10.62 -9.30 28.41
CA TRP A 76 10.90 -10.56 27.72
C TRP A 76 11.00 -10.38 26.21
N CYS A 77 11.81 -11.20 25.55
CA CYS A 77 11.84 -11.29 24.09
C CYS A 77 12.27 -12.69 23.63
N ASN A 78 11.78 -13.10 22.47
CA ASN A 78 12.17 -14.37 21.86
C ASN A 78 13.52 -14.28 21.14
N PRO A 79 14.14 -15.42 20.77
CA PRO A 79 15.43 -15.43 20.06
C PRO A 79 15.40 -14.64 18.74
N LYS A 80 14.27 -14.63 18.04
CA LYS A 80 14.12 -13.91 16.78
C LYS A 80 14.17 -12.40 16.96
N ALA A 81 13.47 -11.85 17.97
CA ALA A 81 13.54 -10.43 18.30
C ALA A 81 14.96 -10.02 18.70
N ARG A 82 15.65 -10.85 19.48
CA ARG A 82 17.07 -10.59 19.85
C ARG A 82 17.95 -10.49 18.62
N ALA A 83 17.82 -11.43 17.69
CA ALA A 83 18.60 -11.44 16.47
C ALA A 83 18.30 -10.24 15.57
N LEU A 84 17.02 -9.85 15.41
CA LEU A 84 16.62 -8.71 14.61
C LEU A 84 17.12 -7.38 15.18
N LEU A 85 17.00 -7.21 16.50
CA LEU A 85 17.37 -5.97 17.18
C LEU A 85 18.85 -5.89 17.56
N GLY A 86 19.63 -6.94 17.29
CA GLY A 86 21.04 -6.99 17.69
C GLY A 86 21.27 -7.03 19.21
N ILE A 87 20.28 -7.51 19.96
CA ILE A 87 20.30 -7.54 21.41
C ILE A 87 21.11 -8.76 21.89
N GLY A 88 22.16 -8.54 22.65
CA GLY A 88 22.98 -9.61 23.25
C GLY A 88 22.24 -10.41 24.34
N GLN A 89 22.99 -11.12 25.17
CA GLN A 89 22.40 -11.80 26.33
C GLN A 89 21.82 -10.78 27.32
N ILE A 90 20.57 -11.00 27.73
CA ILE A 90 19.83 -10.14 28.64
C ILE A 90 19.63 -10.89 29.95
N ASP A 91 19.92 -10.21 31.05
CA ASP A 91 19.45 -10.60 32.37
C ASP A 91 18.05 -10.00 32.59
N TYR A 92 17.03 -10.83 32.54
CA TYR A 92 15.64 -10.41 32.79
C TYR A 92 15.33 -10.10 34.24
N ALA A 93 16.24 -10.39 35.17
CA ALA A 93 16.09 -10.01 36.56
C ALA A 93 16.27 -8.49 36.77
N THR A 94 17.00 -7.83 35.85
CA THR A 94 17.20 -6.38 35.86
C THR A 94 16.72 -5.76 34.53
N PRO A 95 15.41 -5.48 34.39
CA PRO A 95 14.86 -4.95 33.16
C PRO A 95 15.50 -3.61 32.76
N LYS A 96 15.96 -3.49 31.53
CA LYS A 96 16.60 -2.29 30.97
C LYS A 96 15.68 -1.61 29.97
N LEU A 97 15.81 -0.29 29.83
CA LEU A 97 15.09 0.47 28.81
C LEU A 97 15.36 -0.10 27.43
N LEU A 98 14.30 -0.37 26.68
CA LEU A 98 14.38 -0.96 25.35
C LEU A 98 15.18 -0.06 24.38
N LEU A 99 14.98 1.26 24.44
CA LEU A 99 15.69 2.23 23.61
C LEU A 99 17.22 2.17 23.84
N ALA A 100 17.67 1.94 25.06
CA ALA A 100 19.09 1.80 25.38
C ALA A 100 19.72 0.53 24.78
N ILE A 101 18.93 -0.52 24.61
CA ILE A 101 19.37 -1.84 24.13
C ILE A 101 19.23 -1.95 22.60
N ALA A 102 18.04 -1.60 22.08
CA ALA A 102 17.69 -1.79 20.66
C ALA A 102 18.02 -0.55 19.79
N ARG A 103 18.22 0.63 20.42
CA ARG A 103 18.56 1.91 19.76
C ARG A 103 17.67 2.25 18.56
N SER A 104 16.39 1.88 18.61
CA SER A 104 15.40 2.22 17.59
C SER A 104 14.37 3.16 18.19
N TYR A 105 14.37 4.38 17.70
CA TYR A 105 13.41 5.41 18.09
C TYR A 105 12.01 5.09 17.55
N GLU A 106 11.93 4.53 16.34
CA GLU A 106 10.66 4.14 15.70
C GLU A 106 9.94 3.04 16.48
N LEU A 107 10.72 2.10 17.06
CA LEU A 107 10.18 1.05 17.91
C LEU A 107 9.63 1.63 19.22
N ASP A 108 10.35 2.56 19.85
CA ASP A 108 9.91 3.24 21.07
C ASP A 108 8.64 4.06 20.82
N GLN A 109 8.59 4.79 19.70
CA GLN A 109 7.41 5.53 19.27
C GLN A 109 6.20 4.62 19.02
N LEU A 110 6.37 3.46 18.38
CA LEU A 110 5.29 2.48 18.18
C LEU A 110 4.72 2.02 19.53
N ILE A 111 5.58 1.77 20.51
CA ILE A 111 5.17 1.34 21.85
C ILE A 111 4.34 2.43 22.54
N ASP A 112 4.82 3.68 22.51
CA ASP A 112 4.13 4.81 23.13
C ASP A 112 2.79 5.11 22.45
N GLU A 113 2.74 5.05 21.13
CA GLU A 113 1.50 5.21 20.36
C GLU A 113 0.49 4.11 20.72
N THR A 114 0.93 2.85 20.77
CA THR A 114 0.09 1.70 21.16
C THR A 114 -0.46 1.86 22.58
N ARG A 115 0.35 2.36 23.52
CA ARG A 115 -0.05 2.59 24.92
C ARG A 115 -1.07 3.73 25.02
N THR A 116 -0.83 4.83 24.27
CA THR A 116 -1.66 6.03 24.31
C THR A 116 -3.03 5.78 23.68
N THR A 117 -3.05 5.14 22.51
CA THR A 117 -4.29 4.84 21.78
C THR A 117 -5.06 3.68 22.38
N LYS A 118 -4.43 2.83 23.18
CA LYS A 118 -4.99 1.56 23.70
C LYS A 118 -5.58 0.66 22.61
N ALA A 119 -5.04 0.76 21.40
CA ALA A 119 -5.44 0.02 20.22
C ALA A 119 -4.22 -0.65 19.58
N GLU A 120 -4.45 -1.62 18.72
CA GLU A 120 -3.39 -2.21 17.90
C GLU A 120 -2.84 -1.16 16.93
N CYS A 121 -1.51 -0.96 16.96
CA CYS A 121 -0.81 -0.04 16.09
C CYS A 121 0.16 -0.82 15.19
N LYS A 122 0.31 -0.35 13.95
CA LYS A 122 1.29 -0.89 13.00
C LYS A 122 2.19 0.22 12.51
N LYS A 123 3.50 -0.07 12.43
CA LYS A 123 4.49 0.83 11.86
C LYS A 123 5.52 0.06 11.04
N ASP A 124 5.87 0.62 9.88
CA ASP A 124 6.94 0.11 9.03
C ASP A 124 8.12 1.08 9.11
N TRP A 125 9.33 0.55 9.33
CA TRP A 125 10.55 1.36 9.38
C TRP A 125 11.77 0.56 8.95
N THR A 126 12.89 1.23 8.82
CA THR A 126 14.17 0.62 8.49
C THR A 126 15.07 0.61 9.71
N LEU A 127 15.40 -0.56 10.24
CA LEU A 127 16.33 -0.72 11.35
C LEU A 127 17.74 -0.93 10.81
N ARG A 128 18.67 -0.12 11.30
CA ARG A 128 20.11 -0.38 11.12
C ARG A 128 20.62 -1.18 12.32
N SER A 129 20.99 -2.43 12.08
CA SER A 129 21.60 -3.26 13.13
C SER A 129 22.97 -2.71 13.53
N ILE A 130 23.28 -2.77 14.83
CA ILE A 130 24.57 -2.35 15.33
C ILE A 130 25.60 -3.41 14.97
N SER A 131 26.68 -3.01 14.31
CA SER A 131 27.81 -3.91 14.11
C SER A 131 28.41 -4.31 15.47
N PRO A 132 28.74 -5.58 15.70
CA PRO A 132 29.49 -5.98 16.89
C PRO A 132 30.93 -5.45 16.92
N ASP A 133 31.40 -4.86 15.80
CA ASP A 133 32.73 -4.26 15.71
C ASP A 133 32.70 -2.83 16.25
N PRO A 134 33.41 -2.53 17.35
CA PRO A 134 33.44 -1.19 17.97
C PRO A 134 34.09 -0.12 17.08
N VAL A 135 34.80 -0.48 16.00
CA VAL A 135 35.46 0.45 15.09
C VAL A 135 34.51 0.91 13.96
N ASN A 136 33.54 0.06 13.56
CA ASN A 136 32.61 0.32 12.47
C ASN A 136 31.14 0.28 12.93
N VAL A 137 30.80 1.06 13.92
CA VAL A 137 29.44 1.11 14.52
C VAL A 137 28.35 1.47 13.51
N LEU A 138 28.67 2.12 12.39
CA LEU A 138 27.72 2.60 11.37
C LEU A 138 27.50 1.63 10.20
N GLU A 139 28.22 0.52 10.13
CA GLU A 139 28.16 -0.43 8.98
C GLU A 139 27.30 -1.67 9.22
N GLY A 140 26.41 -1.66 10.20
CA GLY A 140 25.50 -2.78 10.43
C GLY A 140 24.50 -2.96 9.28
N PRO A 141 24.07 -4.20 9.01
CA PRO A 141 23.08 -4.47 7.97
C PRO A 141 21.77 -3.73 8.27
N VAL A 142 21.15 -3.26 7.18
CA VAL A 142 19.90 -2.49 7.21
C VAL A 142 18.75 -3.45 6.92
N TYR A 143 17.77 -3.51 7.83
CA TYR A 143 16.62 -4.39 7.69
C TYR A 143 15.32 -3.57 7.63
N PRO A 144 14.49 -3.73 6.58
CA PRO A 144 13.13 -3.24 6.61
C PRO A 144 12.30 -4.09 7.59
N LEU A 145 11.77 -3.46 8.62
CA LEU A 145 10.94 -4.09 9.65
C LEU A 145 9.50 -3.59 9.59
N SER A 146 8.57 -4.47 9.89
CA SER A 146 7.19 -4.14 10.24
C SER A 146 6.95 -4.50 11.69
N GLY A 147 6.51 -3.53 12.49
CA GLY A 147 6.17 -3.72 13.90
C GLY A 147 4.67 -3.65 14.13
N TYR A 148 4.16 -4.53 14.98
CA TYR A 148 2.76 -4.57 15.40
C TYR A 148 2.72 -4.46 16.92
N GLY A 149 2.26 -3.33 17.43
CA GLY A 149 2.06 -3.08 18.86
C GLY A 149 0.68 -3.54 19.31
N ILE A 150 0.62 -4.28 20.40
CA ILE A 150 -0.63 -4.78 21.02
C ILE A 150 -0.65 -4.33 22.47
N PRO A 151 -1.66 -3.56 22.91
CA PRO A 151 -1.78 -3.14 24.29
C PRO A 151 -2.15 -4.33 25.20
N LEU A 152 -1.46 -4.44 26.33
CA LEU A 152 -1.71 -5.45 27.35
C LEU A 152 -2.23 -4.80 28.65
N SER A 153 -2.58 -5.62 29.64
CA SER A 153 -2.96 -5.16 30.98
C SER A 153 -1.78 -4.44 31.67
N GLN A 154 -2.07 -3.57 32.63
CA GLN A 154 -1.10 -2.84 33.44
C GLN A 154 -0.18 -1.91 32.62
N GLY A 155 -0.62 -1.33 31.51
CA GLY A 155 0.18 -0.44 30.68
C GLY A 155 1.32 -1.13 29.89
N HIS A 156 1.41 -2.46 29.96
CA HIS A 156 2.38 -3.23 29.18
C HIS A 156 2.01 -3.23 27.70
N VAL A 157 3.03 -3.40 26.85
CA VAL A 157 2.85 -3.53 25.40
C VAL A 157 3.59 -4.77 24.91
N ALA A 158 2.93 -5.55 24.06
CA ALA A 158 3.57 -6.59 23.27
C ALA A 158 3.86 -6.07 21.87
N VAL A 159 5.03 -6.39 21.32
CA VAL A 159 5.38 -6.03 19.94
C VAL A 159 5.79 -7.26 19.17
N PHE A 160 5.21 -7.44 17.99
CA PHE A 160 5.66 -8.39 16.99
C PHE A 160 6.48 -7.66 15.93
N LEU A 161 7.62 -8.24 15.56
CA LEU A 161 8.56 -7.71 14.57
C LEU A 161 8.69 -8.68 13.40
N GLU A 162 8.40 -8.20 12.20
CA GLU A 162 8.53 -8.95 10.96
C GLU A 162 9.70 -8.38 10.14
N ASN A 163 10.66 -9.23 9.76
CA ASN A 163 11.69 -8.85 8.79
C ASN A 163 11.12 -8.97 7.38
N ARG A 164 11.02 -7.83 6.70
CA ARG A 164 10.49 -7.74 5.32
C ARG A 164 11.58 -7.75 4.25
N GLN A 165 12.82 -8.05 4.61
CA GLN A 165 13.96 -7.99 3.68
C GLN A 165 13.76 -8.90 2.46
N GLU A 166 13.30 -10.14 2.66
CA GLU A 166 13.04 -11.07 1.56
C GLU A 166 11.91 -10.57 0.66
N ALA A 167 10.81 -10.11 1.25
CA ALA A 167 9.68 -9.55 0.50
C ALA A 167 10.08 -8.31 -0.31
N VAL A 168 10.87 -7.41 0.28
CA VAL A 168 11.39 -6.20 -0.39
C VAL A 168 12.37 -6.60 -1.51
N MET A 169 13.27 -7.55 -1.27
CA MET A 169 14.21 -8.02 -2.29
C MET A 169 13.48 -8.67 -3.49
N LEU A 170 12.49 -9.52 -3.22
CA LEU A 170 11.68 -10.15 -4.27
C LEU A 170 10.91 -9.11 -5.07
N ALA A 171 10.32 -8.10 -4.41
CA ALA A 171 9.65 -7.00 -5.08
C ALA A 171 10.62 -6.21 -5.96
N GLN A 172 11.80 -5.84 -5.44
CA GLN A 172 12.83 -5.14 -6.21
C GLN A 172 13.37 -5.96 -7.39
N GLN A 173 13.56 -7.26 -7.20
CA GLN A 173 14.01 -8.15 -8.28
C GLN A 173 12.97 -8.26 -9.39
N ARG A 174 11.68 -8.40 -9.04
CA ARG A 174 10.57 -8.38 -10.00
C ARG A 174 10.54 -7.07 -10.79
N ASP A 175 10.72 -5.95 -10.10
CA ASP A 175 10.63 -4.63 -10.71
C ASP A 175 11.82 -4.36 -11.65
N ARG A 176 13.05 -4.77 -11.27
CA ARG A 176 14.22 -4.75 -12.15
C ARG A 176 14.00 -5.59 -13.40
N TRP A 177 13.54 -6.84 -13.23
CA TRP A 177 13.24 -7.71 -14.35
C TRP A 177 12.22 -7.09 -15.31
N THR A 178 11.17 -6.46 -14.77
CA THR A 178 10.15 -5.77 -15.58
C THR A 178 10.76 -4.62 -16.37
N SER A 179 11.65 -3.84 -15.75
CA SER A 179 12.37 -2.75 -16.42
C SER A 179 13.29 -3.26 -17.53
N ASP A 180 14.06 -4.30 -17.26
CA ASP A 180 15.00 -4.86 -18.24
C ASP A 180 14.25 -5.41 -19.46
N VAL A 181 13.19 -6.20 -19.24
CA VAL A 181 12.36 -6.73 -20.33
C VAL A 181 11.71 -5.60 -21.15
N ALA A 182 11.23 -4.56 -20.51
CA ALA A 182 10.61 -3.44 -21.21
C ALA A 182 11.63 -2.67 -22.06
N HIS A 183 12.86 -2.45 -21.57
CA HIS A 183 13.94 -1.86 -22.38
C HIS A 183 14.32 -2.72 -23.59
N GLU A 184 14.43 -4.04 -23.40
CA GLU A 184 14.74 -4.99 -24.49
C GLU A 184 13.59 -5.10 -25.53
N LEU A 185 12.35 -4.86 -25.14
CA LEU A 185 11.20 -4.82 -26.05
C LEU A 185 11.10 -3.49 -26.83
N LYS A 186 11.51 -2.37 -26.25
CA LYS A 186 11.40 -1.05 -26.89
C LYS A 186 12.22 -0.96 -28.17
N THR A 187 13.41 -1.53 -28.19
CA THR A 187 14.33 -1.51 -29.33
C THR A 187 13.74 -2.20 -30.58
N PRO A 188 13.28 -3.48 -30.52
CA PRO A 188 12.69 -4.14 -31.67
C PRO A 188 11.37 -3.50 -32.11
N LEU A 189 10.54 -2.99 -31.19
CA LEU A 189 9.31 -2.27 -31.54
C LEU A 189 9.61 -1.00 -32.32
N THR A 190 10.64 -0.23 -31.92
CA THR A 190 11.08 0.96 -32.64
C THR A 190 11.55 0.61 -34.06
N SER A 191 12.29 -0.50 -34.22
CA SER A 191 12.73 -0.99 -35.53
C SER A 191 11.55 -1.40 -36.42
N ILE A 192 10.59 -2.15 -35.89
CA ILE A 192 9.38 -2.59 -36.61
C ILE A 192 8.55 -1.36 -37.03
N ARG A 193 8.40 -0.38 -36.16
CA ARG A 193 7.69 0.88 -36.48
C ARG A 193 8.35 1.61 -37.66
N LEU A 194 9.67 1.80 -37.60
CA LEU A 194 10.42 2.49 -38.64
C LEU A 194 10.31 1.78 -40.00
N VAL A 195 10.41 0.45 -40.02
CA VAL A 195 10.20 -0.35 -41.22
C VAL A 195 8.77 -0.22 -41.73
N GLY A 196 7.78 -0.28 -40.85
CA GLY A 196 6.35 -0.12 -41.18
C GLY A 196 6.06 1.26 -41.79
N GLU A 197 6.57 2.35 -41.20
CA GLU A 197 6.43 3.72 -41.71
C GLU A 197 7.10 3.88 -43.08
N THR A 198 8.28 3.24 -43.28
CA THR A 198 8.96 3.25 -44.55
C THR A 198 8.21 2.50 -45.64
N LEU A 199 7.62 1.36 -45.28
CA LEU A 199 6.82 0.55 -46.22
C LEU A 199 5.52 1.25 -46.61
N LEU A 200 4.83 1.94 -45.70
CA LEU A 200 3.57 2.64 -45.98
C LEU A 200 3.66 3.56 -47.19
N ASN A 201 4.80 4.19 -47.42
CA ASN A 201 5.05 5.09 -48.56
C ASN A 201 5.40 4.36 -49.88
N ARG A 202 5.55 3.03 -49.87
CA ARG A 202 6.06 2.22 -51.01
C ARG A 202 5.23 1.02 -51.37
N ILE A 203 4.20 0.67 -50.56
CA ILE A 203 3.33 -0.49 -50.83
C ILE A 203 2.17 -0.16 -51.74
N ASP A 204 1.59 -1.21 -52.35
CA ASP A 204 0.39 -1.11 -53.12
C ASP A 204 -0.79 -0.57 -52.25
N PRO A 205 -1.64 0.34 -52.79
CA PRO A 205 -2.78 0.88 -52.07
C PRO A 205 -3.70 -0.17 -51.46
N SER A 206 -3.78 -1.35 -52.03
CA SER A 206 -4.57 -2.49 -51.49
C SER A 206 -4.04 -3.01 -50.14
N LEU A 207 -2.76 -2.78 -49.79
CA LEU A 207 -2.10 -3.24 -48.57
C LEU A 207 -2.00 -2.15 -47.51
N THR A 208 -2.29 -0.88 -47.85
CA THR A 208 -2.15 0.26 -46.92
C THR A 208 -2.96 0.05 -45.64
N THR A 209 -4.17 -0.46 -45.72
CA THR A 209 -5.02 -0.75 -44.55
C THR A 209 -4.37 -1.74 -43.59
N TRP A 210 -3.67 -2.75 -44.10
CA TRP A 210 -2.96 -3.72 -43.28
C TRP A 210 -1.71 -3.13 -42.61
N ALA A 211 -0.95 -2.32 -43.35
CA ALA A 211 0.22 -1.61 -42.82
C ALA A 211 -0.17 -0.63 -41.70
N ASP A 212 -1.24 0.14 -41.92
CA ASP A 212 -1.79 1.03 -40.89
C ASP A 212 -2.24 0.27 -39.64
N ARG A 213 -2.86 -0.90 -39.81
CA ARG A 213 -3.26 -1.75 -38.69
C ARG A 213 -2.04 -2.27 -37.92
N LEU A 214 -1.00 -2.70 -38.65
CA LEU A 214 0.26 -3.16 -38.05
C LEU A 214 0.93 -2.04 -37.25
N LEU A 215 1.04 -0.84 -37.81
CA LEU A 215 1.61 0.30 -37.13
C LEU A 215 0.84 0.72 -35.89
N ARG A 216 -0.48 0.68 -35.93
CA ARG A 216 -1.32 0.92 -34.74
C ARG A 216 -1.02 -0.09 -33.63
N GLU A 217 -0.86 -1.38 -33.96
CA GLU A 217 -0.56 -2.41 -32.96
C GLU A 217 0.86 -2.27 -32.39
N VAL A 218 1.84 -1.90 -33.23
CA VAL A 218 3.22 -1.61 -32.77
C VAL A 218 3.26 -0.40 -31.84
N ASN A 219 2.55 0.67 -32.18
CA ASN A 219 2.45 1.85 -31.31
C ASN A 219 1.79 1.48 -29.97
N ARG A 220 0.71 0.70 -30.02
CA ARG A 220 0.05 0.21 -28.81
C ARG A 220 1.00 -0.62 -27.91
N LEU A 221 1.80 -1.50 -28.49
CA LEU A 221 2.80 -2.27 -27.74
C LEU A 221 3.88 -1.36 -27.16
N SER A 222 4.31 -0.33 -27.89
CA SER A 222 5.27 0.66 -27.40
C SER A 222 4.72 1.43 -26.18
N ASP A 223 3.46 1.88 -26.26
CA ASP A 223 2.78 2.56 -25.14
C ASP A 223 2.69 1.64 -23.91
N LEU A 224 2.37 0.35 -24.11
CA LEU A 224 2.31 -0.61 -23.01
C LEU A 224 3.67 -0.82 -22.35
N VAL A 225 4.74 -0.89 -23.13
CA VAL A 225 6.12 -1.01 -22.62
C VAL A 225 6.51 0.25 -21.85
N ASP A 226 6.20 1.44 -22.36
CA ASP A 226 6.48 2.71 -21.67
C ASP A 226 5.67 2.86 -20.37
N ASP A 227 4.44 2.34 -20.33
CA ASP A 227 3.61 2.25 -19.13
C ASP A 227 4.22 1.32 -18.08
N MET A 228 4.72 0.13 -18.50
CA MET A 228 5.40 -0.81 -17.60
C MET A 228 6.69 -0.23 -17.01
N LEU A 229 7.52 0.42 -17.84
CA LEU A 229 8.73 1.11 -17.38
C LEU A 229 8.42 2.15 -16.33
N SER A 230 7.39 2.95 -16.55
CA SER A 230 7.00 4.00 -15.62
C SER A 230 6.52 3.46 -14.27
N LEU A 231 5.74 2.38 -14.29
CA LEU A 231 5.35 1.71 -13.05
C LEU A 231 6.57 1.18 -12.29
N SER A 232 7.52 0.57 -12.99
CA SER A 232 8.75 0.05 -12.39
C SER A 232 9.59 1.17 -11.75
N HIS A 233 9.76 2.30 -12.45
CA HIS A 233 10.51 3.44 -11.92
C HIS A 233 9.83 4.10 -10.70
N LEU A 234 8.50 4.19 -10.69
CA LEU A 234 7.73 4.71 -9.56
C LEU A 234 7.84 3.82 -8.31
N GLU A 235 8.07 2.51 -8.48
CA GLU A 235 8.24 1.57 -7.38
C GLU A 235 9.67 1.57 -6.80
N GLN A 236 10.67 1.95 -7.58
CA GLN A 236 12.08 1.96 -7.16
C GLN A 236 12.52 3.27 -6.49
N ASN A 237 11.98 4.41 -6.90
CA ASN A 237 12.45 5.72 -6.46
C ASN A 237 11.57 6.32 -5.37
N HIS A 238 11.98 6.17 -4.10
CA HIS A 238 11.37 6.87 -2.96
C HIS A 238 11.83 8.34 -2.85
N SER A 239 12.91 8.72 -3.54
CA SER A 239 13.47 10.09 -3.52
C SER A 239 13.17 10.80 -4.83
N GLN A 240 11.91 11.21 -5.01
CA GLN A 240 11.53 12.02 -6.16
C GLN A 240 11.96 13.47 -5.91
N ARG A 241 12.57 14.08 -6.91
CA ARG A 241 12.86 15.52 -6.86
C ARG A 241 11.53 16.27 -7.01
N LEU A 242 11.04 16.82 -5.92
CA LEU A 242 9.90 17.70 -5.91
C LEU A 242 10.36 19.13 -6.20
N GLU A 243 9.59 19.86 -6.97
CA GLU A 243 9.85 21.26 -7.34
C GLU A 243 8.56 22.08 -7.31
N GLU A 244 8.68 23.37 -7.07
CA GLU A 244 7.54 24.27 -7.18
C GLU A 244 7.01 24.28 -8.61
N THR A 245 5.78 23.86 -8.79
CA THR A 245 5.20 23.66 -10.12
C THR A 245 3.76 24.16 -10.17
N ASP A 246 3.41 24.85 -11.25
CA ASP A 246 2.04 25.28 -11.51
C ASP A 246 1.21 24.14 -12.13
N LEU A 247 0.30 23.61 -11.36
CA LEU A 247 -0.61 22.52 -11.78
C LEU A 247 -1.49 22.93 -12.96
N VAL A 248 -1.91 24.21 -13.04
CA VAL A 248 -2.74 24.71 -14.14
C VAL A 248 -1.92 24.75 -15.44
N GLY A 249 -0.66 25.16 -15.35
CA GLY A 249 0.27 25.13 -16.48
C GLY A 249 0.44 23.71 -17.04
N ILE A 250 0.64 22.72 -16.15
CA ILE A 250 0.73 21.30 -16.55
C ILE A 250 -0.58 20.81 -17.19
N LEU A 251 -1.72 21.15 -16.62
CA LEU A 251 -3.02 20.73 -17.16
C LEU A 251 -3.23 21.28 -18.58
N ARG A 252 -2.89 22.55 -18.81
CA ARG A 252 -2.96 23.15 -20.15
C ARG A 252 -2.02 22.48 -21.15
N GLN A 253 -0.77 22.16 -20.75
CA GLN A 253 0.18 21.43 -21.60
C GLN A 253 -0.33 20.01 -21.94
N ALA A 254 -0.86 19.30 -20.96
CA ALA A 254 -1.43 17.97 -21.16
C ALA A 254 -2.61 18.01 -22.15
N TRP A 255 -3.49 19.00 -22.02
CA TRP A 255 -4.59 19.16 -22.97
C TRP A 255 -4.11 19.50 -24.36
N GLN A 256 -3.11 20.41 -24.53
CA GLN A 256 -2.54 20.72 -25.84
C GLN A 256 -2.03 19.47 -26.57
N SER A 257 -1.48 18.51 -25.83
CA SER A 257 -1.02 17.24 -26.44
C SER A 257 -2.18 16.36 -26.93
N LEU A 258 -3.35 16.47 -26.32
CA LEU A 258 -4.56 15.70 -26.65
C LEU A 258 -5.51 16.44 -27.60
N GLU A 259 -5.29 17.73 -27.86
CA GLU A 259 -6.16 18.58 -28.66
C GLU A 259 -6.37 18.04 -30.10
N PRO A 260 -5.35 17.49 -30.79
CA PRO A 260 -5.57 16.90 -32.13
C PRO A 260 -6.59 15.75 -32.11
N GLN A 261 -6.53 14.92 -31.07
CA GLN A 261 -7.46 13.80 -30.89
C GLN A 261 -8.86 14.29 -30.48
N ALA A 262 -8.93 15.28 -29.59
CA ALA A 262 -10.18 15.91 -29.17
C ALA A 262 -10.93 16.55 -30.36
N LYS A 263 -10.21 17.25 -31.26
CA LYS A 263 -10.78 17.85 -32.48
C LYS A 263 -11.41 16.84 -33.44
N VAL A 264 -10.87 15.63 -33.54
CA VAL A 264 -11.44 14.57 -34.38
C VAL A 264 -12.84 14.17 -33.88
N GLN A 265 -13.07 14.27 -32.59
CA GLN A 265 -14.34 13.91 -31.92
C GLN A 265 -15.21 15.15 -31.63
N ASP A 266 -14.77 16.34 -31.97
CA ASP A 266 -15.40 17.63 -31.62
C ASP A 266 -15.58 17.82 -30.09
N ASN A 267 -14.66 17.24 -29.30
CA ASN A 267 -14.67 17.35 -27.85
C ASN A 267 -13.79 18.54 -27.41
N TYR A 268 -14.12 19.15 -26.28
CA TYR A 268 -13.40 20.31 -25.73
C TYR A 268 -13.14 20.16 -24.24
N LEU A 269 -12.17 20.92 -23.72
CA LEU A 269 -11.90 21.01 -22.29
C LEU A 269 -12.71 22.16 -21.67
N ASP A 270 -13.49 21.85 -20.65
CA ASP A 270 -14.12 22.81 -19.75
C ASP A 270 -13.33 22.85 -18.43
N TYR A 271 -12.49 23.88 -18.31
CA TYR A 271 -11.69 24.07 -17.09
C TYR A 271 -12.34 25.06 -16.15
N GLN A 272 -12.47 24.64 -14.88
CA GLN A 272 -12.93 25.50 -13.79
C GLN A 272 -11.92 25.47 -12.64
N GLY A 273 -11.43 26.64 -12.25
CA GLY A 273 -10.44 26.74 -11.18
C GLY A 273 -9.67 28.06 -11.19
N PRO A 274 -8.63 28.19 -10.37
CA PRO A 274 -7.75 29.35 -10.35
C PRO A 274 -6.93 29.45 -11.64
N ASP A 275 -6.39 30.64 -11.92
CA ASP A 275 -5.49 30.85 -13.08
C ASP A 275 -4.13 30.20 -12.88
N SER A 276 -3.68 29.98 -11.65
CA SER A 276 -2.44 29.31 -11.25
C SER A 276 -2.61 28.61 -9.90
N ALA A 277 -1.97 27.47 -9.73
CA ALA A 277 -1.98 26.69 -8.49
C ALA A 277 -0.59 26.04 -8.30
N ILE A 278 0.20 26.60 -7.38
CA ILE A 278 1.55 26.11 -7.10
C ILE A 278 1.52 24.99 -6.09
N ALA A 279 2.21 23.89 -6.38
CA ALA A 279 2.40 22.75 -5.50
C ALA A 279 3.83 22.20 -5.60
N PHE A 280 4.33 21.59 -4.53
CA PHE A 280 5.62 20.87 -4.52
C PHE A 280 5.41 19.46 -5.07
N VAL A 281 5.74 19.25 -6.33
CA VAL A 281 5.48 17.99 -7.05
C VAL A 281 6.59 17.69 -8.05
N ASN A 282 6.63 16.45 -8.55
CA ASN A 282 7.41 16.10 -9.73
C ASN A 282 6.60 16.45 -10.99
N SER A 283 6.99 17.49 -11.71
CA SER A 283 6.26 18.03 -12.86
C SER A 283 6.00 16.99 -13.95
N GLY A 284 7.00 16.14 -14.26
CA GLY A 284 6.87 15.08 -15.28
C GLY A 284 5.86 14.00 -14.89
N LEU A 285 5.84 13.60 -13.63
CA LEU A 285 4.87 12.61 -13.15
C LEU A 285 3.46 13.18 -13.10
N ILE A 286 3.29 14.42 -12.64
CA ILE A 286 1.97 15.07 -12.62
C ILE A 286 1.45 15.29 -14.03
N HIS A 287 2.30 15.69 -14.98
CA HIS A 287 1.93 15.78 -16.39
C HIS A 287 1.40 14.44 -16.92
N ARG A 288 2.11 13.34 -16.65
CA ARG A 288 1.68 11.98 -17.04
C ARG A 288 0.37 11.58 -16.38
N MET A 289 0.18 11.89 -15.09
CA MET A 289 -1.06 11.65 -14.37
C MET A 289 -2.23 12.36 -15.06
N ILE A 290 -2.06 13.65 -15.38
CA ILE A 290 -3.10 14.47 -16.00
C ILE A 290 -3.42 13.97 -17.41
N ILE A 291 -2.40 13.62 -18.22
CA ILE A 291 -2.62 13.02 -19.54
C ILE A 291 -3.47 11.73 -19.41
N ASN A 292 -3.12 10.83 -18.49
CA ASN A 292 -3.88 9.60 -18.32
C ASN A 292 -5.35 9.84 -17.91
N LEU A 293 -5.60 10.85 -17.09
CA LEU A 293 -6.96 11.21 -16.69
C LEU A 293 -7.75 11.80 -17.86
N LEU A 294 -7.16 12.77 -18.59
CA LEU A 294 -7.81 13.44 -19.71
C LEU A 294 -8.00 12.53 -20.92
N ASP A 295 -7.02 11.68 -21.24
CA ASP A 295 -7.09 10.71 -22.32
C ASP A 295 -8.19 9.65 -22.06
N ASN A 296 -8.32 9.19 -20.81
CA ASN A 296 -9.42 8.33 -20.42
C ASN A 296 -10.77 9.06 -20.58
N ALA A 297 -10.91 10.27 -20.10
CA ALA A 297 -12.13 11.04 -20.24
C ALA A 297 -12.50 11.23 -21.74
N LEU A 298 -11.50 11.53 -22.59
CA LEU A 298 -11.69 11.71 -24.02
C LEU A 298 -12.12 10.41 -24.72
N LYS A 299 -11.52 9.28 -24.36
CA LYS A 299 -11.83 7.96 -24.95
C LYS A 299 -13.24 7.48 -24.64
N TYR A 300 -13.79 7.87 -23.49
CA TYR A 300 -15.10 7.36 -23.04
C TYR A 300 -16.23 8.37 -23.19
N SER A 301 -15.92 9.65 -23.45
CA SER A 301 -16.91 10.67 -23.79
C SER A 301 -17.51 10.45 -25.17
N PRO A 302 -18.82 10.70 -25.36
CA PRO A 302 -19.41 10.83 -26.67
C PRO A 302 -18.81 12.01 -27.44
N PRO A 303 -18.85 11.98 -28.80
CA PRO A 303 -18.44 13.11 -29.62
C PRO A 303 -19.28 14.39 -29.31
N GLY A 304 -18.64 15.55 -29.43
CA GLY A 304 -19.28 16.86 -29.21
C GLY A 304 -19.49 17.22 -27.74
N GLN A 305 -18.93 16.46 -26.79
CA GLN A 305 -19.12 16.71 -25.35
C GLN A 305 -17.88 17.32 -24.71
N GLY A 306 -18.12 18.07 -23.61
CA GLY A 306 -17.04 18.62 -22.78
C GLY A 306 -16.37 17.55 -21.91
N ILE A 307 -15.04 17.66 -21.80
CA ILE A 307 -14.24 17.01 -20.75
C ILE A 307 -14.08 18.06 -19.66
N HIS A 308 -14.54 17.76 -18.46
CA HIS A 308 -14.52 18.72 -17.35
C HIS A 308 -13.33 18.48 -16.45
N ALA A 309 -12.59 19.56 -16.13
CA ALA A 309 -11.48 19.54 -15.21
C ALA A 309 -11.65 20.67 -14.18
N HIS A 310 -11.97 20.33 -12.95
CA HIS A 310 -12.16 21.30 -11.87
C HIS A 310 -11.01 21.21 -10.87
N LEU A 311 -10.28 22.31 -10.70
CA LEU A 311 -9.18 22.43 -9.74
C LEU A 311 -9.59 23.40 -8.62
N LYS A 312 -9.58 22.91 -7.38
CA LYS A 312 -9.99 23.69 -6.22
C LYS A 312 -9.12 23.42 -5.00
N PRO A 313 -8.86 24.40 -4.13
CA PRO A 313 -8.20 24.16 -2.86
C PRO A 313 -9.11 23.29 -1.97
N LEU A 314 -8.50 22.31 -1.33
CA LEU A 314 -9.22 21.40 -0.43
C LEU A 314 -8.28 20.94 0.71
N HIS A 315 -8.66 21.27 1.96
CA HIS A 315 -7.94 20.78 3.12
C HIS A 315 -8.41 19.38 3.51
N ARG A 316 -7.48 18.52 3.90
CA ARG A 316 -7.76 17.24 4.56
C ARG A 316 -7.19 17.26 5.96
N GLY A 317 -8.05 17.36 6.97
CA GLY A 317 -7.63 17.70 8.32
C GLY A 317 -6.90 19.05 8.33
N GLU A 318 -5.71 19.12 8.87
CA GLU A 318 -4.87 20.32 8.90
C GLU A 318 -3.99 20.53 7.65
N THR A 319 -3.95 19.55 6.76
CA THR A 319 -3.06 19.59 5.58
C THR A 319 -3.73 20.34 4.42
N PRO A 320 -3.17 21.48 3.96
CA PRO A 320 -3.64 22.17 2.78
C PRO A 320 -3.30 21.39 1.53
N GLY A 321 -4.22 21.37 0.56
CA GLY A 321 -4.03 20.62 -0.68
C GLY A 321 -4.87 21.19 -1.82
N MET A 322 -4.66 20.59 -3.01
CA MET A 322 -5.48 20.84 -4.20
C MET A 322 -6.23 19.58 -4.59
N ALA A 323 -7.51 19.76 -4.90
CA ALA A 323 -8.33 18.70 -5.50
C ALA A 323 -8.49 18.97 -6.98
N LEU A 324 -8.11 17.99 -7.82
CA LEU A 324 -8.39 17.95 -9.24
C LEU A 324 -9.50 16.92 -9.49
N ASP A 325 -10.65 17.41 -9.93
CA ASP A 325 -11.79 16.60 -10.35
C ASP A 325 -11.79 16.54 -11.88
N VAL A 326 -11.66 15.35 -12.46
CA VAL A 326 -11.82 15.12 -13.91
C VAL A 326 -13.03 14.23 -14.12
N PHE A 327 -13.98 14.70 -14.93
CA PHE A 327 -15.17 13.91 -15.25
C PHE A 327 -15.60 14.08 -16.71
N ASP A 328 -16.23 13.04 -17.20
CA ASP A 328 -16.71 12.93 -18.57
C ASP A 328 -18.24 12.86 -18.67
N CYS A 329 -18.74 12.83 -19.89
CA CYS A 329 -20.17 12.63 -20.20
C CYS A 329 -20.45 11.22 -20.73
N GLY A 330 -19.57 10.24 -20.46
CA GLY A 330 -19.71 8.86 -20.89
C GLY A 330 -20.69 8.05 -20.06
N LYS A 331 -20.57 6.73 -20.14
CA LYS A 331 -21.45 5.78 -19.43
C LYS A 331 -21.10 5.57 -17.97
N GLY A 332 -20.00 6.19 -17.48
CA GLY A 332 -19.49 5.98 -16.16
C GLY A 332 -18.95 4.56 -15.89
N PHE A 333 -18.69 4.25 -14.64
CA PHE A 333 -18.21 2.95 -14.17
C PHE A 333 -19.39 2.07 -13.74
N LEU A 334 -19.31 0.77 -14.01
CA LEU A 334 -20.23 -0.17 -13.38
C LEU A 334 -19.85 -0.32 -11.89
N ASN A 335 -20.83 -0.42 -11.01
CA ASN A 335 -20.59 -0.54 -9.56
C ASN A 335 -19.67 -1.73 -9.19
N LYS A 336 -19.76 -2.83 -9.94
CA LYS A 336 -18.89 -4.00 -9.76
C LYS A 336 -17.44 -3.75 -10.14
N ASP A 337 -17.18 -2.77 -11.03
CA ASP A 337 -15.84 -2.48 -11.56
C ASP A 337 -15.08 -1.47 -10.66
N LEU A 338 -15.81 -0.60 -9.94
CA LEU A 338 -15.22 0.47 -9.10
C LEU A 338 -14.10 0.01 -8.15
N PRO A 339 -14.18 -1.15 -7.46
CA PRO A 339 -13.10 -1.63 -6.63
C PRO A 339 -11.83 -2.03 -7.39
N HIS A 340 -11.93 -2.28 -8.70
CA HIS A 340 -10.89 -2.88 -9.53
C HIS A 340 -10.32 -1.96 -10.61
N ILE A 341 -10.88 -0.76 -10.80
CA ILE A 341 -10.46 0.13 -11.90
C ILE A 341 -9.01 0.61 -11.77
N PHE A 342 -8.42 0.56 -10.60
CA PHE A 342 -7.01 0.87 -10.35
C PHE A 342 -6.10 -0.37 -10.39
N ASP A 343 -6.67 -1.59 -10.56
CA ASP A 343 -5.88 -2.81 -10.69
C ASP A 343 -5.17 -2.81 -12.04
N ARG A 344 -3.94 -3.33 -12.07
CA ARG A 344 -3.13 -3.42 -13.30
C ARG A 344 -3.82 -4.32 -14.32
N PHE A 345 -3.84 -3.88 -15.60
CA PHE A 345 -4.45 -4.60 -16.72
C PHE A 345 -5.96 -4.79 -16.59
N TYR A 346 -6.60 -4.17 -15.60
CA TYR A 346 -8.05 -4.26 -15.47
C TYR A 346 -8.76 -3.49 -16.58
N ARG A 347 -9.77 -4.12 -17.15
CA ARG A 347 -10.67 -3.54 -18.17
C ARG A 347 -12.06 -4.09 -17.95
N SER A 348 -13.08 -3.22 -17.99
CA SER A 348 -14.47 -3.67 -17.89
C SER A 348 -14.88 -4.54 -19.08
N ASP A 349 -15.78 -5.49 -18.87
CA ASP A 349 -16.27 -6.41 -19.94
C ASP A 349 -16.88 -5.66 -21.12
N THR A 350 -17.49 -4.49 -20.88
CA THR A 350 -18.06 -3.62 -21.91
C THR A 350 -17.02 -3.00 -22.85
N SER A 351 -15.76 -2.91 -22.42
CA SER A 351 -14.65 -2.44 -23.25
C SER A 351 -14.01 -3.54 -24.10
N ARG A 352 -14.22 -4.82 -23.73
CA ARG A 352 -13.73 -5.99 -24.49
C ARG A 352 -14.54 -6.29 -25.75
N THR A 353 -15.83 -6.00 -25.74
CA THR A 353 -16.76 -6.36 -26.83
C THR A 353 -16.74 -5.42 -28.06
N ARG A 354 -16.07 -4.26 -27.95
CA ARG A 354 -15.94 -3.32 -29.06
C ARG A 354 -14.63 -3.56 -29.84
N SER A 355 -14.47 -4.76 -30.37
CA SER A 355 -13.30 -5.17 -31.20
C SER A 355 -13.13 -4.45 -32.55
N GLY A 356 -13.89 -3.39 -32.81
CA GLY A 356 -13.85 -2.63 -34.08
C GLY A 356 -13.43 -1.16 -33.95
N ASP A 357 -13.48 -0.55 -32.78
CA ASP A 357 -13.27 0.88 -32.62
C ASP A 357 -12.11 1.26 -31.67
N MET A 358 -11.53 2.44 -31.90
CA MET A 358 -10.29 3.07 -31.46
C MET A 358 -10.04 3.18 -29.92
N THR A 359 -10.77 2.45 -29.07
CA THR A 359 -10.67 2.54 -27.60
C THR A 359 -9.80 1.45 -26.96
N ASN A 360 -8.62 1.19 -27.55
CA ASN A 360 -7.69 0.16 -27.05
C ASN A 360 -6.74 0.71 -25.96
N GLY A 361 -7.21 0.88 -24.72
CA GLY A 361 -6.34 1.19 -23.59
C GLY A 361 -5.56 -0.04 -23.10
N THR A 362 -4.36 0.19 -22.56
CA THR A 362 -3.47 -0.85 -21.96
C THR A 362 -4.04 -1.46 -20.67
N GLY A 363 -4.95 -0.75 -19.98
CA GLY A 363 -5.42 -1.08 -18.64
C GLY A 363 -4.39 -0.73 -17.54
N LEU A 364 -3.34 0.03 -17.88
CA LEU A 364 -2.31 0.46 -16.93
C LEU A 364 -2.47 1.94 -16.52
N GLY A 365 -3.13 2.77 -17.32
CA GLY A 365 -3.20 4.22 -17.10
C GLY A 365 -3.70 4.61 -15.71
N LEU A 366 -4.82 4.05 -15.23
CA LEU A 366 -5.36 4.37 -13.90
C LEU A 366 -4.49 3.83 -12.76
N SER A 367 -3.85 2.68 -12.94
CA SER A 367 -2.89 2.15 -11.95
C SER A 367 -1.64 3.03 -11.85
N ILE A 368 -1.18 3.62 -12.96
CA ILE A 368 -0.11 4.62 -12.99
C ILE A 368 -0.55 5.87 -12.25
N VAL A 369 -1.74 6.38 -12.51
CA VAL A 369 -2.31 7.54 -11.80
C VAL A 369 -2.31 7.30 -10.29
N GLN A 370 -2.81 6.15 -9.84
CA GLN A 370 -2.86 5.81 -8.42
C GLN A 370 -1.45 5.80 -7.78
N LYS A 371 -0.46 5.24 -8.48
CA LYS A 371 0.93 5.22 -7.99
C LYS A 371 1.57 6.60 -7.93
N ILE A 372 1.36 7.43 -8.96
CA ILE A 372 1.84 8.82 -8.97
C ILE A 372 1.22 9.61 -7.81
N VAL A 373 -0.08 9.49 -7.61
CA VAL A 373 -0.78 10.18 -6.51
C VAL A 373 -0.26 9.70 -5.15
N ALA A 374 -0.08 8.40 -4.97
CA ALA A 374 0.47 7.83 -3.73
C ALA A 374 1.91 8.29 -3.47
N SER A 375 2.77 8.39 -4.50
CA SER A 375 4.15 8.87 -4.36
C SER A 375 4.25 10.36 -3.98
N HIS A 376 3.18 11.13 -4.20
CA HIS A 376 3.02 12.52 -3.76
C HIS A 376 2.20 12.64 -2.47
N GLN A 377 2.03 11.55 -1.69
CA GLN A 377 1.24 11.52 -0.45
C GLN A 377 -0.23 11.97 -0.65
N GLY A 378 -0.70 11.89 -1.88
CA GLY A 378 -2.06 12.23 -2.28
C GLY A 378 -3.02 11.06 -2.15
N SER A 379 -4.23 11.27 -2.64
CA SER A 379 -5.24 10.21 -2.73
C SER A 379 -6.11 10.38 -3.97
N ILE A 380 -6.57 9.25 -4.51
CA ILE A 380 -7.48 9.22 -5.67
C ILE A 380 -8.73 8.44 -5.32
N GLN A 381 -9.87 8.88 -5.83
CA GLN A 381 -11.16 8.20 -5.75
C GLN A 381 -11.84 8.23 -7.10
N ALA A 382 -12.66 7.21 -7.38
CA ALA A 382 -13.47 7.12 -8.58
C ALA A 382 -14.95 6.95 -8.21
N LYS A 383 -15.80 7.64 -8.95
CA LYS A 383 -17.25 7.64 -8.79
C LYS A 383 -17.90 7.87 -10.15
N ASN A 384 -19.22 7.82 -10.21
CA ASN A 384 -19.97 8.36 -11.33
C ASN A 384 -20.46 9.76 -10.98
N HIS A 385 -20.36 10.69 -11.93
CA HIS A 385 -20.81 12.06 -11.73
C HIS A 385 -22.35 12.12 -11.69
N PRO A 386 -22.95 12.78 -10.67
CA PRO A 386 -24.39 12.70 -10.46
C PRO A 386 -25.22 13.35 -11.58
N GLU A 387 -24.70 14.37 -12.25
CA GLU A 387 -25.42 15.10 -13.30
C GLU A 387 -25.16 14.51 -14.70
N THR A 388 -23.89 14.21 -15.03
CA THR A 388 -23.52 13.69 -16.35
C THR A 388 -23.69 12.19 -16.45
N GLY A 389 -23.68 11.47 -15.33
CA GLY A 389 -23.62 9.99 -15.29
C GLY A 389 -22.27 9.42 -15.71
N GLY A 390 -21.33 10.26 -16.18
CA GLY A 390 -20.00 9.85 -16.66
C GLY A 390 -19.02 9.48 -15.54
N ALA A 391 -17.86 9.00 -15.93
CA ALA A 391 -16.81 8.67 -14.99
C ALA A 391 -16.26 9.95 -14.33
N TRP A 392 -16.05 9.90 -13.01
CA TRP A 392 -15.52 10.99 -12.20
C TRP A 392 -14.34 10.51 -11.38
N LEU A 393 -13.17 11.03 -11.69
CA LEU A 393 -11.92 10.76 -10.99
C LEU A 393 -11.52 12.00 -10.17
N GLN A 394 -11.39 11.82 -8.86
CA GLN A 394 -11.06 12.86 -7.89
C GLN A 394 -9.66 12.62 -7.35
N VAL A 395 -8.72 13.47 -7.67
CA VAL A 395 -7.35 13.44 -7.16
C VAL A 395 -7.17 14.56 -6.14
N TRP A 396 -6.59 14.26 -5.00
CA TRP A 396 -6.14 15.24 -4.02
C TRP A 396 -4.63 15.15 -3.85
N LEU A 397 -3.94 16.29 -3.89
CA LEU A 397 -2.50 16.41 -3.68
C LEU A 397 -2.23 17.45 -2.57
N PRO A 398 -1.30 17.18 -1.63
CA PRO A 398 -0.87 18.19 -0.66
C PRO A 398 -0.09 19.30 -1.37
N LEU A 399 -0.20 20.53 -0.88
CA LEU A 399 0.56 21.68 -1.42
C LEU A 399 2.00 21.74 -0.93
N THR A 400 2.27 21.17 0.25
CA THR A 400 3.59 21.12 0.86
C THR A 400 4.02 19.67 1.01
N SER A 401 5.30 19.37 0.76
CA SER A 401 5.86 18.10 1.21
C SER A 401 5.89 18.11 2.75
N ASN A 402 5.29 17.10 3.36
CA ASN A 402 5.42 16.87 4.80
C ASN A 402 6.83 16.27 5.07
N ASP A 403 7.89 16.97 4.66
CA ASP A 403 9.25 16.74 5.15
C ASP A 403 9.36 17.36 6.55
N SER A 404 8.62 16.78 7.49
CA SER A 404 8.91 16.91 8.92
C SER A 404 9.94 15.84 9.26
N HIS A 405 11.15 16.30 9.48
CA HIS A 405 12.39 15.66 9.93
C HIS A 405 12.32 14.27 10.58
#